data_80ed389bb1ad53119910342e618aa69d
#
_entry.id   80ed389bb1ad53119910342e618aa69d
#
_cell.length_a   1.000
_cell.length_b   1.000
_cell.length_c   1.000
_cell.angle_alpha   90.00
_cell.angle_beta   90.00
_cell.angle_gamma   90.00
#
_symmetry.space_group_name_H-M   'P 1'
#
loop_
_entity.id
_entity.type
_entity.pdbx_description
1 polymer ?
#
loop_
_entity_poly.entity_id
_entity_poly.type
_entity_poly.pdbx_seq_one_letter_code
_entity_poly.pdbx_strand_id
1 'polypeptide(L)'
;MCQQNKIDMKKNNYQGALQQPIGSGFNATSTAAEVIKGISLTGKMAIVTGGNAGIGLETTKILAAAGATVIIAARDMEKAKKNLQGISNVELETMDLIHPDSIDAFAEKFLKSGRPLHLLINNAGIMWVPLRRDSRGIESQLATNHLGQFQLAARLWPALKKANGARVINVSSFGHQMSAFNFEDPNFEHREYDTLQGYGQSKTAGNLFALELDNRGQEFNIRAYSLHPGSVYGTDLGREEPIALFQKMGTYDADGIIKQEVANKLKMVPQGAATTVWCAVSPLLNTIGGVYCEDSDIAALDTGTIEHKYDEPSTLRGVQPYALDEDNAKRLWTLSEEMTGIAFNAQ
;
A
#
# COMPACT_ATOMS: atom_id res chain seq x y z
N MET A 1 -42.75 -15.03 7.04
CA MET A 1 -42.18 -13.67 7.23
C MET A 1 -40.72 -13.85 7.58
N CYS A 2 -39.84 -13.77 6.60
CA CYS A 2 -38.40 -13.82 6.82
C CYS A 2 -37.94 -12.41 7.12
N GLN A 3 -37.61 -12.12 8.37
CA GLN A 3 -36.86 -10.92 8.72
C GLN A 3 -35.43 -11.09 8.17
N GLN A 4 -35.16 -10.46 7.05
CA GLN A 4 -33.79 -10.21 6.63
C GLN A 4 -33.12 -9.35 7.70
N ASN A 5 -32.22 -9.95 8.47
CA ASN A 5 -31.26 -9.23 9.30
C ASN A 5 -30.50 -8.27 8.36
N LYS A 6 -30.86 -6.99 8.39
CA LYS A 6 -30.00 -5.95 7.85
C LYS A 6 -28.70 -6.02 8.66
N ILE A 7 -27.66 -6.59 8.06
CA ILE A 7 -26.31 -6.46 8.54
C ILE A 7 -26.06 -4.95 8.62
N ASP A 8 -25.71 -4.49 9.80
CA ASP A 8 -25.37 -3.09 10.05
C ASP A 8 -24.03 -2.79 9.35
N MET A 9 -24.11 -2.45 8.06
CA MET A 9 -22.97 -2.36 7.14
C MET A 9 -22.18 -1.06 7.26
N LYS A 10 -22.39 -0.24 8.29
CA LYS A 10 -21.75 1.08 8.46
C LYS A 10 -20.73 1.14 9.59
N LYS A 11 -19.89 0.12 9.74
CA LYS A 11 -18.70 0.26 10.60
C LYS A 11 -17.52 0.66 9.72
N ASN A 12 -17.14 1.94 9.74
CA ASN A 12 -15.88 2.43 9.22
C ASN A 12 -14.86 2.60 10.36
N ASN A 13 -13.60 2.80 9.98
CA ASN A 13 -12.51 2.97 10.93
C ASN A 13 -12.17 4.44 11.21
N TYR A 14 -13.07 5.38 10.98
CA TYR A 14 -12.84 6.77 11.31
C TYR A 14 -12.46 6.92 12.78
N GLN A 15 -11.46 7.77 13.05
CA GLN A 15 -10.87 7.98 14.37
C GLN A 15 -10.31 6.70 15.02
N GLY A 16 -10.01 5.68 14.22
CA GLY A 16 -9.48 4.41 14.70
C GLY A 16 -10.49 3.54 15.44
N ALA A 17 -11.80 3.71 15.17
CA ALA A 17 -12.87 2.99 15.87
C ALA A 17 -12.78 1.45 15.78
N LEU A 18 -12.11 0.93 14.73
CA LEU A 18 -11.88 -0.50 14.51
C LEU A 18 -10.39 -0.88 14.64
N GLN A 19 -9.53 0.08 15.04
CA GLN A 19 -8.08 -0.04 15.00
C GLN A 19 -7.55 -0.72 16.26
N GLN A 20 -7.68 -2.05 16.30
CA GLN A 20 -7.12 -2.89 17.36
C GLN A 20 -6.82 -4.29 16.83
N PRO A 21 -5.77 -4.96 17.31
CA PRO A 21 -5.47 -6.35 16.95
C PRO A 21 -6.66 -7.28 17.22
N ILE A 22 -6.91 -8.18 16.27
CA ILE A 22 -8.01 -9.16 16.34
C ILE A 22 -7.56 -10.58 16.61
N GLY A 23 -6.25 -10.80 16.73
CA GLY A 23 -5.67 -12.12 16.99
C GLY A 23 -5.77 -13.02 15.76
N SER A 24 -5.15 -12.61 14.65
CA SER A 24 -5.22 -13.32 13.35
C SER A 24 -4.64 -14.73 13.37
N GLY A 25 -3.81 -15.06 14.37
CA GLY A 25 -3.04 -16.30 14.44
C GLY A 25 -1.67 -16.21 13.75
N PHE A 26 -1.36 -15.09 13.10
CA PHE A 26 -0.08 -14.79 12.47
C PHE A 26 0.71 -13.76 13.30
N ASN A 27 1.97 -13.52 12.91
CA ASN A 27 2.86 -12.59 13.60
C ASN A 27 3.98 -12.08 12.67
N ALA A 28 4.93 -11.32 13.19
CA ALA A 28 6.05 -10.73 12.46
C ALA A 28 6.93 -11.74 11.69
N THR A 29 6.98 -13.00 12.11
CA THR A 29 7.79 -14.05 11.47
C THR A 29 7.01 -14.86 10.43
N SER A 30 5.69 -14.71 10.37
CA SER A 30 4.85 -15.40 9.39
C SER A 30 5.18 -14.99 7.97
N THR A 31 5.16 -15.95 7.06
CA THR A 31 5.42 -15.75 5.64
C THR A 31 4.14 -15.62 4.83
N ALA A 32 4.20 -15.00 3.65
CA ALA A 32 3.08 -14.92 2.74
C ALA A 32 2.53 -16.30 2.32
N ALA A 33 3.41 -17.31 2.22
CA ALA A 33 3.03 -18.69 1.91
C ALA A 33 2.23 -19.37 3.04
N GLU A 34 2.56 -19.06 4.30
CA GLU A 34 1.78 -19.54 5.45
C GLU A 34 0.40 -18.88 5.50
N VAL A 35 0.35 -17.56 5.25
CA VAL A 35 -0.90 -16.79 5.26
C VAL A 35 -1.89 -17.26 4.21
N ILE A 36 -1.43 -17.60 2.98
CA ILE A 36 -2.33 -18.02 1.89
C ILE A 36 -2.69 -19.50 1.94
N LYS A 37 -2.09 -20.26 2.84
CA LYS A 37 -2.26 -21.72 2.88
C LYS A 37 -3.73 -22.13 2.96
N GLY A 38 -4.14 -22.95 2.01
CA GLY A 38 -5.52 -23.48 1.93
C GLY A 38 -6.52 -22.52 1.27
N ILE A 39 -6.09 -21.34 0.80
CA ILE A 39 -6.94 -20.38 0.10
C ILE A 39 -6.73 -20.53 -1.41
N SER A 40 -7.84 -20.70 -2.16
CA SER A 40 -7.83 -20.72 -3.62
C SER A 40 -8.27 -19.37 -4.17
N LEU A 41 -7.50 -18.86 -5.12
CA LEU A 41 -7.81 -17.64 -5.89
C LEU A 41 -8.13 -17.94 -7.36
N THR A 42 -8.48 -19.19 -7.67
CA THR A 42 -8.88 -19.60 -9.03
C THR A 42 -10.03 -18.70 -9.54
N GLY A 43 -9.86 -18.14 -10.74
CA GLY A 43 -10.82 -17.21 -11.33
C GLY A 43 -10.77 -15.77 -10.77
N LYS A 44 -9.87 -15.49 -9.83
CA LYS A 44 -9.66 -14.13 -9.33
C LYS A 44 -8.62 -13.39 -10.18
N MET A 45 -8.85 -12.08 -10.37
CA MET A 45 -7.99 -11.17 -11.09
C MET A 45 -7.35 -10.21 -10.11
N ALA A 46 -6.02 -10.08 -10.16
CA ALA A 46 -5.25 -9.14 -9.35
C ALA A 46 -4.42 -8.21 -10.24
N ILE A 47 -4.24 -6.96 -9.82
CA ILE A 47 -3.24 -6.02 -10.35
C ILE A 47 -2.27 -5.71 -9.22
N VAL A 48 -0.96 -5.83 -9.47
CA VAL A 48 0.09 -5.49 -8.51
C VAL A 48 1.02 -4.46 -9.12
N THR A 49 0.98 -3.23 -8.60
CA THR A 49 1.95 -2.21 -9.01
C THR A 49 3.33 -2.54 -8.41
N GLY A 50 4.39 -2.50 -9.24
CA GLY A 50 5.71 -2.91 -8.80
C GLY A 50 5.83 -4.40 -8.45
N GLY A 51 4.96 -5.25 -9.01
CA GLY A 51 4.90 -6.69 -8.78
C GLY A 51 6.08 -7.50 -9.34
N ASN A 52 7.10 -6.83 -9.87
CA ASN A 52 8.28 -7.43 -10.51
C ASN A 52 9.55 -7.39 -9.65
N ALA A 53 9.51 -6.87 -8.43
CA ALA A 53 10.67 -6.81 -7.54
C ALA A 53 10.27 -6.84 -6.05
N GLY A 54 11.20 -7.24 -5.17
CA GLY A 54 11.05 -7.19 -3.73
C GLY A 54 9.75 -7.82 -3.22
N ILE A 55 9.09 -7.12 -2.30
CA ILE A 55 7.81 -7.54 -1.68
C ILE A 55 6.72 -7.74 -2.74
N GLY A 56 6.65 -6.85 -3.75
CA GLY A 56 5.67 -6.96 -4.82
C GLY A 56 5.83 -8.24 -5.65
N LEU A 57 7.07 -8.65 -5.93
CA LEU A 57 7.35 -9.90 -6.65
C LEU A 57 6.94 -11.13 -5.83
N GLU A 58 7.22 -11.12 -4.53
CA GLU A 58 6.79 -12.20 -3.65
C GLU A 58 5.26 -12.27 -3.55
N THR A 59 4.60 -11.12 -3.38
CA THR A 59 3.14 -11.04 -3.43
C THR A 59 2.59 -11.61 -4.74
N THR A 60 3.18 -11.24 -5.87
CA THR A 60 2.82 -11.77 -7.20
C THR A 60 2.93 -13.28 -7.26
N LYS A 61 4.07 -13.86 -6.83
CA LYS A 61 4.31 -15.31 -6.82
C LYS A 61 3.25 -16.05 -6.01
N ILE A 62 2.97 -15.55 -4.81
CA ILE A 62 2.05 -16.16 -3.87
C ILE A 62 0.60 -16.13 -4.39
N LEU A 63 0.14 -14.97 -4.89
CA LEU A 63 -1.21 -14.86 -5.46
C LEU A 63 -1.38 -15.71 -6.72
N ALA A 64 -0.37 -15.72 -7.61
CA ALA A 64 -0.39 -16.53 -8.83
C ALA A 64 -0.36 -18.04 -8.55
N ALA A 65 0.44 -18.48 -7.57
CA ALA A 65 0.49 -19.87 -7.13
C ALA A 65 -0.84 -20.34 -6.49
N ALA A 66 -1.59 -19.42 -5.86
CA ALA A 66 -2.93 -19.69 -5.34
C ALA A 66 -4.02 -19.71 -6.42
N GLY A 67 -3.67 -19.47 -7.69
CA GLY A 67 -4.56 -19.57 -8.86
C GLY A 67 -5.12 -18.24 -9.37
N ALA A 68 -4.71 -17.09 -8.82
CA ALA A 68 -5.08 -15.80 -9.39
C ALA A 68 -4.37 -15.54 -10.72
N THR A 69 -5.04 -14.87 -11.65
CA THR A 69 -4.34 -14.19 -12.76
C THR A 69 -3.84 -12.85 -12.25
N VAL A 70 -2.51 -12.64 -12.27
CA VAL A 70 -1.89 -11.44 -11.73
C VAL A 70 -1.31 -10.60 -12.86
N ILE A 71 -1.79 -9.36 -12.99
CA ILE A 71 -1.25 -8.37 -13.93
C ILE A 71 -0.24 -7.52 -13.18
N ILE A 72 0.98 -7.49 -13.69
CA ILE A 72 2.06 -6.68 -13.16
C ILE A 72 2.20 -5.43 -14.01
N ALA A 73 2.01 -4.27 -13.38
CA ALA A 73 2.27 -2.98 -13.99
C ALA A 73 3.71 -2.55 -13.67
N ALA A 74 4.58 -2.45 -14.68
CA ALA A 74 5.99 -2.17 -14.52
C ALA A 74 6.49 -1.10 -15.50
N ARG A 75 7.49 -0.30 -15.06
CA ARG A 75 8.17 0.70 -15.90
C ARG A 75 9.24 0.05 -16.81
N ASP A 76 10.05 -0.79 -16.18
CA ASP A 76 11.16 -1.50 -16.83
C ASP A 76 10.72 -2.90 -17.22
N MET A 77 10.30 -3.03 -18.48
CA MET A 77 9.76 -4.26 -19.03
C MET A 77 10.81 -5.38 -19.12
N GLU A 78 12.07 -5.05 -19.40
CA GLU A 78 13.13 -6.06 -19.53
C GLU A 78 13.51 -6.63 -18.15
N LYS A 79 13.68 -5.78 -17.15
CA LYS A 79 13.88 -6.22 -15.76
C LYS A 79 12.68 -7.05 -15.29
N ALA A 80 11.46 -6.61 -15.60
CA ALA A 80 10.25 -7.32 -15.21
C ALA A 80 10.15 -8.71 -15.86
N LYS A 81 10.35 -8.83 -17.16
CA LYS A 81 10.36 -10.12 -17.87
C LYS A 81 11.37 -11.10 -17.27
N LYS A 82 12.60 -10.62 -16.98
CA LYS A 82 13.65 -11.44 -16.36
C LYS A 82 13.21 -11.96 -14.98
N ASN A 83 12.65 -11.09 -14.13
CA ASN A 83 12.29 -11.43 -12.74
C ASN A 83 11.03 -12.32 -12.65
N LEU A 84 10.15 -12.25 -13.65
CA LEU A 84 8.92 -13.03 -13.74
C LEU A 84 9.08 -14.35 -14.48
N GLN A 85 10.27 -14.65 -14.98
CA GLN A 85 10.54 -15.89 -15.72
C GLN A 85 10.19 -17.12 -14.89
N GLY A 86 9.40 -18.04 -15.48
CA GLY A 86 8.99 -19.28 -14.83
C GLY A 86 7.80 -19.15 -13.87
N ILE A 87 7.24 -17.95 -13.69
CA ILE A 87 6.02 -17.76 -12.89
C ILE A 87 4.81 -17.88 -13.82
N SER A 88 3.93 -18.83 -13.53
CA SER A 88 2.67 -19.02 -14.26
C SER A 88 1.59 -18.03 -13.80
N ASN A 89 0.54 -17.85 -14.61
CA ASN A 89 -0.61 -16.99 -14.30
C ASN A 89 -0.28 -15.50 -14.11
N VAL A 90 0.77 -15.01 -14.77
CA VAL A 90 1.15 -13.60 -14.76
C VAL A 90 1.04 -12.97 -16.13
N GLU A 91 0.56 -11.74 -16.18
CA GLU A 91 0.54 -10.87 -17.36
C GLU A 91 1.37 -9.63 -17.04
N LEU A 92 2.18 -9.18 -17.98
CA LEU A 92 3.03 -8.01 -17.79
C LEU A 92 2.60 -6.87 -18.70
N GLU A 93 2.39 -5.69 -18.12
CA GLU A 93 1.94 -4.47 -18.78
C GLU A 93 2.80 -3.27 -18.38
N THR A 94 2.97 -2.34 -19.34
CA THR A 94 3.72 -1.10 -19.07
C THR A 94 2.86 -0.10 -18.32
N MET A 95 3.37 0.44 -17.22
CA MET A 95 2.80 1.58 -16.52
C MET A 95 3.86 2.29 -15.67
N ASP A 96 3.84 3.61 -15.67
CA ASP A 96 4.62 4.44 -14.74
C ASP A 96 3.69 5.37 -13.95
N LEU A 97 3.69 5.22 -12.62
CA LEU A 97 2.81 5.94 -11.70
C LEU A 97 3.09 7.45 -11.61
N ILE A 98 4.27 7.91 -12.02
CA ILE A 98 4.58 9.35 -12.05
C ILE A 98 4.02 10.03 -13.31
N HIS A 99 3.59 9.26 -14.30
CA HIS A 99 3.06 9.73 -15.59
C HIS A 99 1.55 9.46 -15.71
N PRO A 100 0.69 10.48 -15.53
CA PRO A 100 -0.78 10.33 -15.59
C PRO A 100 -1.29 9.61 -16.85
N ASP A 101 -0.76 9.97 -18.01
CA ASP A 101 -1.17 9.37 -19.29
C ASP A 101 -0.84 7.88 -19.36
N SER A 102 0.25 7.45 -18.73
CA SER A 102 0.63 6.03 -18.64
C SER A 102 -0.37 5.24 -17.79
N ILE A 103 -0.87 5.85 -16.71
CA ILE A 103 -1.90 5.25 -15.85
C ILE A 103 -3.20 5.11 -16.61
N ASP A 104 -3.61 6.16 -17.32
CA ASP A 104 -4.85 6.18 -18.10
C ASP A 104 -4.82 5.14 -19.21
N ALA A 105 -3.72 5.05 -19.96
CA ALA A 105 -3.55 4.05 -21.03
C ALA A 105 -3.61 2.61 -20.49
N PHE A 106 -2.96 2.35 -19.37
CA PHE A 106 -3.01 1.04 -18.70
C PHE A 106 -4.43 0.69 -18.27
N ALA A 107 -5.11 1.59 -17.57
CA ALA A 107 -6.47 1.38 -17.09
C ALA A 107 -7.48 1.20 -18.24
N GLU A 108 -7.38 2.00 -19.30
CA GLU A 108 -8.23 1.88 -20.49
C GLU A 108 -8.06 0.49 -21.14
N LYS A 109 -6.81 0.03 -21.31
CA LYS A 109 -6.51 -1.31 -21.85
C LYS A 109 -7.15 -2.39 -21.01
N PHE A 110 -7.03 -2.30 -19.66
CA PHE A 110 -7.62 -3.28 -18.76
C PHE A 110 -9.16 -3.25 -18.85
N LEU A 111 -9.79 -2.08 -18.83
CA LEU A 111 -11.24 -1.94 -18.91
C LEU A 111 -11.82 -2.47 -20.23
N LYS A 112 -11.13 -2.29 -21.36
CA LYS A 112 -11.50 -2.85 -22.67
C LYS A 112 -11.56 -4.38 -22.66
N SER A 113 -10.80 -5.05 -21.77
CA SER A 113 -10.88 -6.50 -21.62
C SER A 113 -12.19 -6.99 -21.02
N GLY A 114 -12.96 -6.10 -20.40
CA GLY A 114 -14.21 -6.41 -19.73
C GLY A 114 -14.06 -7.29 -18.47
N ARG A 115 -12.82 -7.54 -18.00
CA ARG A 115 -12.54 -8.39 -16.83
C ARG A 115 -12.92 -7.70 -15.51
N PRO A 116 -13.43 -8.42 -14.50
CA PRO A 116 -13.55 -7.90 -13.14
C PRO A 116 -12.17 -7.78 -12.50
N LEU A 117 -11.99 -6.84 -11.56
CA LEU A 117 -10.78 -6.70 -10.75
C LEU A 117 -11.08 -7.01 -9.29
N HIS A 118 -10.56 -8.13 -8.78
CA HIS A 118 -10.82 -8.57 -7.42
C HIS A 118 -9.82 -8.01 -6.40
N LEU A 119 -8.55 -7.85 -6.81
CA LEU A 119 -7.48 -7.37 -5.94
C LEU A 119 -6.69 -6.28 -6.66
N LEU A 120 -6.63 -5.08 -6.07
CA LEU A 120 -5.73 -4.01 -6.49
C LEU A 120 -4.69 -3.81 -5.39
N ILE A 121 -3.43 -4.19 -5.66
CA ILE A 121 -2.32 -4.05 -4.73
C ILE A 121 -1.47 -2.86 -5.14
N ASN A 122 -1.67 -1.73 -4.47
CA ASN A 122 -0.90 -0.50 -4.60
C ASN A 122 0.41 -0.65 -3.82
N ASN A 123 1.37 -1.38 -4.40
CA ASN A 123 2.63 -1.72 -3.75
C ASN A 123 3.81 -0.86 -4.22
N ALA A 124 3.82 -0.41 -5.49
CA ALA A 124 4.91 0.41 -5.99
C ALA A 124 5.05 1.73 -5.22
N GLY A 125 6.29 2.13 -4.98
CA GLY A 125 6.61 3.39 -4.34
C GLY A 125 8.09 3.73 -4.46
N ILE A 126 8.42 4.97 -4.10
CA ILE A 126 9.78 5.50 -3.97
C ILE A 126 9.96 6.03 -2.57
N MET A 127 11.19 6.06 -2.07
CA MET A 127 11.51 6.45 -0.71
C MET A 127 12.76 7.32 -0.69
N TRP A 128 12.65 8.44 0.04
CA TRP A 128 13.78 9.28 0.44
C TRP A 128 14.62 9.77 -0.76
N VAL A 129 13.93 10.19 -1.81
CA VAL A 129 14.57 10.73 -3.02
C VAL A 129 14.78 12.24 -2.90
N PRO A 130 15.77 12.82 -3.62
CA PRO A 130 15.87 14.26 -3.74
C PRO A 130 14.60 14.90 -4.28
N LEU A 131 14.37 16.19 -4.00
CA LEU A 131 13.23 16.91 -4.54
C LEU A 131 13.22 16.82 -6.07
N ARG A 132 12.22 16.17 -6.58
CA ARG A 132 11.85 16.11 -8.00
C ARG A 132 10.37 16.37 -8.12
N ARG A 133 9.92 16.81 -9.29
CA ARG A 133 8.50 17.06 -9.56
C ARG A 133 8.08 16.32 -10.81
N ASP A 134 6.83 15.90 -10.85
CA ASP A 134 6.23 15.33 -12.06
C ASP A 134 5.88 16.44 -13.07
N SER A 135 5.27 16.08 -14.19
CA SER A 135 4.86 17.00 -15.24
C SER A 135 3.80 18.03 -14.80
N ARG A 136 3.13 17.79 -13.66
CA ARG A 136 2.14 18.68 -13.04
C ARG A 136 2.74 19.61 -11.99
N GLY A 137 4.05 19.51 -11.72
CA GLY A 137 4.73 20.24 -10.65
C GLY A 137 4.58 19.59 -9.26
N ILE A 138 4.10 18.36 -9.18
CA ILE A 138 3.85 17.68 -7.90
C ILE A 138 5.12 16.98 -7.41
N GLU A 139 5.40 17.06 -6.10
CA GLU A 139 6.53 16.38 -5.46
C GLU A 139 6.47 14.85 -5.75
N SER A 140 7.60 14.28 -6.10
CA SER A 140 7.68 12.94 -6.71
C SER A 140 7.25 11.79 -5.79
N GLN A 141 7.49 11.87 -4.46
CA GLN A 141 7.03 10.85 -3.52
C GLN A 141 5.51 10.93 -3.36
N LEU A 142 4.93 12.13 -3.28
CA LEU A 142 3.48 12.32 -3.26
C LEU A 142 2.85 11.85 -4.59
N ALA A 143 3.44 12.25 -5.72
CA ALA A 143 2.94 11.89 -7.05
C ALA A 143 2.93 10.36 -7.27
N THR A 144 4.00 9.66 -6.90
CA THR A 144 4.14 8.22 -7.14
C THR A 144 3.42 7.38 -6.11
N ASN A 145 3.62 7.68 -4.80
CA ASN A 145 3.16 6.82 -3.72
C ASN A 145 1.67 6.97 -3.44
N HIS A 146 1.09 8.14 -3.77
CA HIS A 146 -0.31 8.42 -3.50
C HIS A 146 -1.10 8.78 -4.75
N LEU A 147 -0.82 9.90 -5.43
CA LEU A 147 -1.70 10.39 -6.50
C LEU A 147 -1.79 9.46 -7.70
N GLY A 148 -0.68 8.80 -8.08
CA GLY A 148 -0.71 7.78 -9.13
C GLY A 148 -1.55 6.57 -8.75
N GLN A 149 -1.50 6.13 -7.50
CA GLN A 149 -2.33 5.03 -6.99
C GLN A 149 -3.81 5.45 -6.86
N PHE A 150 -4.07 6.70 -6.46
CA PHE A 150 -5.42 7.27 -6.44
C PHE A 150 -6.02 7.29 -7.84
N GLN A 151 -5.30 7.83 -8.83
CA GLN A 151 -5.73 7.85 -10.23
C GLN A 151 -6.00 6.45 -10.76
N LEU A 152 -5.10 5.49 -10.50
CA LEU A 152 -5.26 4.11 -10.93
C LEU A 152 -6.53 3.48 -10.34
N ALA A 153 -6.78 3.65 -9.06
CA ALA A 153 -7.99 3.14 -8.41
C ALA A 153 -9.25 3.80 -8.97
N ALA A 154 -9.23 5.12 -9.20
CA ALA A 154 -10.33 5.86 -9.79
C ALA A 154 -10.68 5.34 -11.19
N ARG A 155 -9.67 5.16 -12.06
CA ARG A 155 -9.86 4.63 -13.42
C ARG A 155 -10.33 3.17 -13.44
N LEU A 156 -9.86 2.34 -12.50
CA LEU A 156 -10.24 0.93 -12.40
C LEU A 156 -11.52 0.69 -11.59
N TRP A 157 -12.15 1.75 -11.07
CA TRP A 157 -13.36 1.65 -10.25
C TRP A 157 -14.49 0.81 -10.87
N PRO A 158 -14.81 0.96 -12.17
CA PRO A 158 -15.83 0.12 -12.82
C PRO A 158 -15.50 -1.39 -12.74
N ALA A 159 -14.23 -1.75 -12.87
CA ALA A 159 -13.79 -3.15 -12.81
C ALA A 159 -13.79 -3.69 -11.37
N LEU A 160 -13.48 -2.85 -10.38
CA LEU A 160 -13.59 -3.18 -8.96
C LEU A 160 -15.06 -3.42 -8.59
N LYS A 161 -15.98 -2.57 -8.99
CA LYS A 161 -17.42 -2.78 -8.79
C LYS A 161 -17.91 -4.08 -9.44
N LYS A 162 -17.43 -4.38 -10.64
CA LYS A 162 -17.79 -5.60 -11.39
C LYS A 162 -17.38 -6.89 -10.66
N ALA A 163 -16.34 -6.87 -9.83
CA ALA A 163 -15.88 -8.04 -9.08
C ALA A 163 -16.84 -8.46 -7.97
N ASN A 164 -17.69 -7.56 -7.48
CA ASN A 164 -18.64 -7.78 -6.38
C ASN A 164 -17.97 -8.51 -5.19
N GLY A 165 -17.00 -7.85 -4.59
CA GLY A 165 -16.17 -8.40 -3.51
C GLY A 165 -14.70 -8.12 -3.78
N ALA A 166 -14.36 -6.87 -4.16
CA ALA A 166 -13.00 -6.44 -4.40
C ALA A 166 -12.31 -5.94 -3.13
N ARG A 167 -10.98 -6.00 -3.15
CA ARG A 167 -10.13 -5.39 -2.12
C ARG A 167 -9.06 -4.52 -2.75
N VAL A 168 -8.84 -3.33 -2.17
CA VAL A 168 -7.76 -2.42 -2.52
C VAL A 168 -6.79 -2.36 -1.35
N ILE A 169 -5.53 -2.67 -1.59
CA ILE A 169 -4.50 -2.76 -0.56
C ILE A 169 -3.40 -1.74 -0.86
N ASN A 170 -3.23 -0.77 0.04
CA ASN A 170 -2.19 0.25 -0.06
C ASN A 170 -0.99 -0.14 0.81
N VAL A 171 0.14 -0.46 0.18
CA VAL A 171 1.39 -0.72 0.90
C VAL A 171 1.97 0.61 1.36
N SER A 172 1.64 0.96 2.60
CA SER A 172 2.15 2.10 3.31
C SER A 172 3.51 1.79 3.96
N SER A 173 3.78 2.34 5.12
CA SER A 173 5.04 2.18 5.84
C SER A 173 4.88 2.68 7.28
N PHE A 174 5.73 2.18 8.19
CA PHE A 174 6.00 2.88 9.44
C PHE A 174 6.39 4.35 9.21
N GLY A 175 6.98 4.66 8.05
CA GLY A 175 7.34 6.03 7.66
C GLY A 175 6.20 7.05 7.72
N HIS A 176 4.93 6.64 7.76
CA HIS A 176 3.81 7.56 7.98
C HIS A 176 3.93 8.30 9.34
N GLN A 177 4.65 7.74 10.31
CA GLN A 177 4.90 8.36 11.60
C GLN A 177 5.90 9.53 11.55
N MET A 178 6.64 9.67 10.43
CA MET A 178 7.59 10.78 10.24
C MET A 178 6.89 12.11 9.95
N SER A 179 5.67 12.09 9.40
CA SER A 179 4.91 13.29 9.08
C SER A 179 3.42 13.02 8.91
N ALA A 180 2.57 13.82 9.56
CA ALA A 180 1.21 14.02 9.11
C ALA A 180 1.19 14.61 7.69
N PHE A 181 0.06 14.54 6.99
CA PHE A 181 -0.08 15.18 5.69
C PHE A 181 -0.19 16.71 5.84
N ASN A 182 0.67 17.45 5.16
CA ASN A 182 0.62 18.90 5.15
C ASN A 182 -0.29 19.40 4.03
N PHE A 183 -1.51 19.78 4.38
CA PHE A 183 -2.52 20.27 3.43
C PHE A 183 -2.24 21.67 2.92
N GLU A 184 -1.49 22.49 3.65
CA GLU A 184 -1.21 23.89 3.29
C GLU A 184 -0.06 24.00 2.28
N ASP A 185 0.88 23.06 2.32
CA ASP A 185 2.04 23.02 1.41
C ASP A 185 2.45 21.57 1.10
N PRO A 186 1.60 20.80 0.39
CA PRO A 186 1.87 19.39 0.10
C PRO A 186 3.08 19.18 -0.82
N ASN A 187 3.44 20.21 -1.59
CA ASN A 187 4.48 20.17 -2.62
C ASN A 187 5.82 20.79 -2.17
N PHE A 188 5.98 21.24 -0.93
CA PHE A 188 7.18 21.95 -0.49
C PHE A 188 7.49 23.17 -1.37
N GLU A 189 6.51 24.03 -1.58
CA GLU A 189 6.67 25.27 -2.35
C GLU A 189 7.10 26.45 -1.47
N HIS A 190 6.74 26.39 -0.17
CA HIS A 190 6.93 27.46 0.80
C HIS A 190 7.78 27.05 2.01
N ARG A 191 8.30 25.82 2.03
CA ARG A 191 9.18 25.28 3.06
C ARG A 191 10.35 24.53 2.45
N GLU A 192 11.44 24.39 3.20
CA GLU A 192 12.59 23.58 2.80
C GLU A 192 12.16 22.11 2.63
N TYR A 193 12.70 21.47 1.59
CA TYR A 193 12.42 20.06 1.33
C TYR A 193 13.15 19.16 2.33
N ASP A 194 12.39 18.37 3.04
CA ASP A 194 12.88 17.25 3.84
C ASP A 194 12.32 15.94 3.25
N THR A 195 13.21 15.10 2.75
CA THR A 195 12.83 13.84 2.09
C THR A 195 12.12 12.88 3.02
N LEU A 196 12.43 12.90 4.33
CA LEU A 196 11.74 12.08 5.33
C LEU A 196 10.29 12.55 5.52
N GLN A 197 10.08 13.87 5.59
CA GLN A 197 8.74 14.44 5.66
C GLN A 197 7.98 14.19 4.35
N GLY A 198 8.62 14.32 3.18
CA GLY A 198 8.02 14.01 1.88
C GLY A 198 7.56 12.56 1.80
N TYR A 199 8.40 11.63 2.23
CA TYR A 199 8.03 10.22 2.33
C TYR A 199 6.91 10.00 3.34
N GLY A 200 7.07 10.52 4.57
CA GLY A 200 6.09 10.38 5.65
C GLY A 200 4.69 10.83 5.24
N GLN A 201 4.58 12.05 4.70
CA GLN A 201 3.29 12.57 4.25
C GLN A 201 2.69 11.75 3.10
N SER A 202 3.51 11.22 2.17
CA SER A 202 3.01 10.37 1.08
C SER A 202 2.44 9.05 1.59
N LYS A 203 3.02 8.49 2.68
CA LYS A 203 2.54 7.26 3.32
C LYS A 203 1.33 7.51 4.20
N THR A 204 1.28 8.64 4.90
CA THR A 204 0.06 9.12 5.59
C THR A 204 -1.09 9.32 4.59
N ALA A 205 -0.82 9.89 3.42
CA ALA A 205 -1.82 10.00 2.35
C ALA A 205 -2.36 8.64 1.92
N GLY A 206 -1.50 7.62 1.78
CA GLY A 206 -1.92 6.26 1.47
C GLY A 206 -2.85 5.63 2.52
N ASN A 207 -2.65 5.96 3.81
CA ASN A 207 -3.52 5.50 4.90
C ASN A 207 -4.88 6.19 4.87
N LEU A 208 -4.89 7.52 4.77
CA LEU A 208 -6.12 8.32 4.66
C LEU A 208 -6.93 7.96 3.40
N PHE A 209 -6.24 7.68 2.29
CA PHE A 209 -6.87 7.21 1.06
C PHE A 209 -7.56 5.85 1.25
N ALA A 210 -6.90 4.89 1.89
CA ALA A 210 -7.50 3.58 2.17
C ALA A 210 -8.74 3.71 3.08
N LEU A 211 -8.66 4.58 4.08
CA LEU A 211 -9.75 4.85 5.02
C LEU A 211 -11.00 5.40 4.28
N GLU A 212 -10.82 6.43 3.46
CA GLU A 212 -11.94 7.05 2.73
C GLU A 212 -12.44 6.16 1.58
N LEU A 213 -11.52 5.44 0.90
CA LEU A 213 -11.91 4.50 -0.15
C LEU A 213 -12.76 3.35 0.41
N ASP A 214 -12.43 2.82 1.60
CA ASP A 214 -13.26 1.81 2.25
C ASP A 214 -14.65 2.35 2.58
N ASN A 215 -14.72 3.55 3.16
CA ASN A 215 -15.99 4.17 3.48
C ASN A 215 -16.91 4.32 2.25
N ARG A 216 -16.36 4.77 1.12
CA ARG A 216 -17.09 4.93 -0.15
C ARG A 216 -17.35 3.60 -0.87
N GLY A 217 -16.46 2.61 -0.68
CA GLY A 217 -16.51 1.32 -1.36
C GLY A 217 -17.49 0.31 -0.78
N GLN A 218 -17.87 0.47 0.49
CA GLN A 218 -18.68 -0.53 1.21
C GLN A 218 -19.99 -0.87 0.50
N GLU A 219 -20.70 0.11 -0.04
CA GLU A 219 -21.98 -0.10 -0.73
C GLU A 219 -21.83 -0.94 -2.02
N PHE A 220 -20.62 -0.99 -2.60
CA PHE A 220 -20.27 -1.78 -3.77
C PHE A 220 -19.56 -3.09 -3.43
N ASN A 221 -19.55 -3.47 -2.15
CA ASN A 221 -18.80 -4.62 -1.66
C ASN A 221 -17.30 -4.54 -1.97
N ILE A 222 -16.73 -3.32 -1.87
CA ILE A 222 -15.30 -3.06 -2.03
C ILE A 222 -14.76 -2.65 -0.67
N ARG A 223 -13.68 -3.33 -0.24
CA ARG A 223 -12.97 -3.02 1.01
C ARG A 223 -11.60 -2.47 0.69
N ALA A 224 -11.10 -1.57 1.54
CA ALA A 224 -9.77 -1.03 1.39
C ALA A 224 -8.97 -1.11 2.70
N TYR A 225 -7.66 -1.29 2.56
CA TYR A 225 -6.72 -1.46 3.67
C TYR A 225 -5.43 -0.72 3.38
N SER A 226 -4.78 -0.23 4.43
CA SER A 226 -3.38 0.17 4.37
C SER A 226 -2.54 -0.70 5.30
N LEU A 227 -1.23 -0.78 5.07
CA LEU A 227 -0.39 -1.66 5.87
C LEU A 227 1.07 -1.20 5.93
N HIS A 228 1.77 -1.69 6.96
CA HIS A 228 3.22 -1.67 7.06
C HIS A 228 3.78 -3.09 6.83
N PRO A 229 4.70 -3.28 5.85
CA PRO A 229 5.27 -4.59 5.56
C PRO A 229 6.32 -5.04 6.59
N GLY A 230 6.71 -4.16 7.51
CA GLY A 230 7.88 -4.30 8.36
C GLY A 230 9.13 -3.68 7.72
N SER A 231 10.22 -3.65 8.47
CA SER A 231 11.54 -3.31 7.94
C SER A 231 12.11 -4.54 7.24
N VAL A 232 12.19 -4.50 5.91
CA VAL A 232 12.48 -5.67 5.08
C VAL A 232 13.85 -5.56 4.44
N TYR A 233 14.70 -6.57 4.64
CA TYR A 233 16.02 -6.69 4.02
C TYR A 233 15.92 -7.14 2.55
N GLY A 234 16.84 -6.63 1.72
CA GLY A 234 16.98 -7.09 0.33
C GLY A 234 15.94 -6.51 -0.65
N THR A 235 15.39 -5.32 -0.35
CA THR A 235 14.55 -4.57 -1.29
C THR A 235 15.34 -3.42 -1.91
N ASP A 236 14.92 -2.99 -3.13
CA ASP A 236 15.48 -1.82 -3.82
C ASP A 236 14.88 -0.49 -3.33
N LEU A 237 14.06 -0.49 -2.29
CA LEU A 237 13.48 0.72 -1.72
C LEU A 237 14.57 1.50 -0.95
N GLY A 238 14.69 2.80 -1.16
CA GLY A 238 15.74 3.60 -0.54
C GLY A 238 17.13 3.52 -1.22
N ARG A 239 17.21 2.97 -2.43
CA ARG A 239 18.48 2.87 -3.17
C ARG A 239 19.11 4.20 -3.57
N GLU A 240 18.35 5.30 -3.53
CA GLU A 240 18.83 6.66 -3.85
C GLU A 240 19.24 7.42 -2.59
N GLU A 241 19.14 6.80 -1.41
CA GLU A 241 19.44 7.44 -0.13
C GLU A 241 20.93 7.61 0.11
N PRO A 242 21.33 8.77 0.66
CA PRO A 242 22.66 8.91 1.23
C PRO A 242 22.86 7.94 2.41
N ILE A 243 23.92 7.13 2.37
CA ILE A 243 24.30 6.21 3.46
C ILE A 243 24.34 6.92 4.81
N ALA A 244 24.73 8.22 4.82
CA ALA A 244 24.78 9.05 6.01
C ALA A 244 23.46 9.12 6.80
N LEU A 245 22.30 8.98 6.13
CA LEU A 245 21.02 8.95 6.82
C LEU A 245 20.83 7.66 7.61
N PHE A 246 21.16 6.52 7.01
CA PHE A 246 21.12 5.22 7.69
C PHE A 246 22.14 5.14 8.85
N GLN A 247 23.32 5.78 8.69
CA GLN A 247 24.29 5.92 9.75
C GLN A 247 23.74 6.75 10.92
N LYS A 248 23.09 7.88 10.63
CA LYS A 248 22.42 8.73 11.63
C LYS A 248 21.29 7.99 12.36
N MET A 249 20.58 7.09 11.69
CA MET A 249 19.55 6.22 12.27
C MET A 249 20.13 5.06 13.08
N GLY A 250 21.46 4.91 13.12
CA GLY A 250 22.12 3.83 13.88
C GLY A 250 22.06 2.46 13.19
N THR A 251 21.56 2.36 11.96
CA THR A 251 21.36 1.10 11.26
C THR A 251 22.58 0.65 10.44
N TYR A 252 23.43 1.58 10.02
CA TYR A 252 24.65 1.33 9.25
C TYR A 252 25.88 1.75 10.07
N ASP A 253 27.01 1.10 9.83
CA ASP A 253 28.31 1.43 10.42
C ASP A 253 29.00 2.60 9.68
N ALA A 254 30.23 2.96 10.13
CA ALA A 254 31.02 4.03 9.54
C ALA A 254 31.43 3.76 8.07
N ASP A 255 31.53 2.49 7.69
CA ASP A 255 31.90 2.06 6.34
C ASP A 255 30.69 1.99 5.38
N GLY A 256 29.49 2.32 5.87
CA GLY A 256 28.25 2.30 5.09
C GLY A 256 27.70 0.89 4.89
N ILE A 257 28.02 -0.03 5.79
CA ILE A 257 27.52 -1.40 5.78
C ILE A 257 26.45 -1.53 6.87
N ILE A 258 25.35 -2.22 6.56
CA ILE A 258 24.32 -2.49 7.57
C ILE A 258 24.93 -3.30 8.73
N LYS A 259 24.68 -2.85 9.95
CA LYS A 259 25.13 -3.56 11.15
C LYS A 259 24.49 -4.95 11.22
N GLN A 260 25.29 -5.99 11.48
CA GLN A 260 24.80 -7.36 11.49
C GLN A 260 23.69 -7.61 12.52
N GLU A 261 23.78 -6.96 13.69
CA GLU A 261 22.74 -7.03 14.72
C GLU A 261 21.40 -6.42 14.26
N VAL A 262 21.43 -5.40 13.39
CA VAL A 262 20.22 -4.82 12.78
C VAL A 262 19.72 -5.73 11.67
N ALA A 263 20.60 -6.17 10.77
CA ALA A 263 20.25 -7.07 9.67
C ALA A 263 19.54 -8.35 10.15
N ASN A 264 19.99 -8.91 11.26
CA ASN A 264 19.40 -10.13 11.86
C ASN A 264 17.97 -9.91 12.41
N LYS A 265 17.58 -8.67 12.67
CA LYS A 265 16.24 -8.30 13.18
C LYS A 265 15.27 -7.92 12.06
N LEU A 266 15.76 -7.74 10.82
CA LEU A 266 14.93 -7.37 9.69
C LEU A 266 14.12 -8.57 9.20
N LYS A 267 12.95 -8.30 8.67
CA LYS A 267 12.17 -9.30 7.95
C LYS A 267 12.85 -9.66 6.63
N MET A 268 12.72 -10.92 6.23
CA MET A 268 13.00 -11.34 4.87
C MET A 268 11.81 -11.03 3.95
N VAL A 269 12.03 -11.00 2.64
CA VAL A 269 10.99 -10.67 1.65
C VAL A 269 9.71 -11.51 1.79
N PRO A 270 9.74 -12.84 2.05
CA PRO A 270 8.53 -13.63 2.30
C PRO A 270 7.70 -13.17 3.50
N GLN A 271 8.35 -12.70 4.56
CA GLN A 271 7.70 -12.13 5.74
C GLN A 271 7.16 -10.71 5.46
N GLY A 272 7.91 -9.91 4.67
CA GLY A 272 7.48 -8.58 4.25
C GLY A 272 6.21 -8.60 3.39
N ALA A 273 6.00 -9.65 2.58
CA ALA A 273 4.80 -9.82 1.76
C ALA A 273 3.58 -10.35 2.55
N ALA A 274 3.79 -10.89 3.75
CA ALA A 274 2.75 -11.60 4.50
C ALA A 274 1.53 -10.74 4.80
N THR A 275 1.74 -9.52 5.31
CA THR A 275 0.63 -8.60 5.65
C THR A 275 -0.15 -8.17 4.40
N THR A 276 0.53 -7.94 3.26
CA THR A 276 -0.14 -7.64 1.98
C THR A 276 -1.04 -8.79 1.56
N VAL A 277 -0.54 -10.02 1.62
CA VAL A 277 -1.34 -11.22 1.29
C VAL A 277 -2.48 -11.39 2.29
N TRP A 278 -2.24 -11.18 3.58
CA TRP A 278 -3.29 -11.26 4.60
C TRP A 278 -4.43 -10.28 4.35
N CYS A 279 -4.13 -9.01 4.06
CA CYS A 279 -5.15 -8.02 3.69
C CYS A 279 -5.91 -8.43 2.42
N ALA A 280 -5.22 -9.05 1.46
CA ALA A 280 -5.84 -9.47 0.21
C ALA A 280 -6.82 -10.65 0.38
N VAL A 281 -6.57 -11.58 1.31
CA VAL A 281 -7.29 -12.87 1.31
C VAL A 281 -7.94 -13.28 2.64
N SER A 282 -7.60 -12.65 3.77
CA SER A 282 -8.09 -13.07 5.08
C SER A 282 -9.62 -12.95 5.17
N PRO A 283 -10.31 -14.02 5.56
CA PRO A 283 -11.75 -13.97 5.82
C PRO A 283 -12.11 -13.12 7.05
N LEU A 284 -11.17 -12.91 7.97
CA LEU A 284 -11.36 -12.07 9.17
C LEU A 284 -11.65 -10.61 8.80
N LEU A 285 -11.22 -10.18 7.61
CA LEU A 285 -11.41 -8.82 7.10
C LEU A 285 -12.65 -8.64 6.22
N ASN A 286 -13.50 -9.64 6.05
CA ASN A 286 -14.67 -9.53 5.16
C ASN A 286 -15.65 -8.42 5.60
N THR A 287 -15.74 -8.14 6.89
CA THR A 287 -16.66 -7.15 7.47
C THR A 287 -15.92 -5.94 8.09
N ILE A 288 -14.59 -5.91 8.02
CA ILE A 288 -13.74 -4.87 8.58
C ILE A 288 -12.95 -4.24 7.44
N GLY A 289 -12.86 -2.91 7.37
CA GLY A 289 -12.03 -2.23 6.39
C GLY A 289 -11.67 -0.82 6.84
N GLY A 290 -10.89 -0.10 6.02
CA GLY A 290 -10.32 1.18 6.40
C GLY A 290 -9.25 1.07 7.50
N VAL A 291 -8.84 -0.15 7.87
CA VAL A 291 -7.86 -0.39 8.94
C VAL A 291 -6.43 -0.39 8.39
N TYR A 292 -5.51 0.01 9.25
CA TYR A 292 -4.08 -0.13 9.03
C TYR A 292 -3.59 -1.43 9.67
N CYS A 293 -2.81 -2.20 8.93
CA CYS A 293 -2.40 -3.54 9.30
C CYS A 293 -0.87 -3.65 9.40
N GLU A 294 -0.41 -4.52 10.30
CA GLU A 294 1.00 -4.91 10.44
C GLU A 294 1.08 -6.35 10.95
N ASP A 295 2.17 -7.05 10.67
CA ASP A 295 2.43 -8.42 11.17
C ASP A 295 1.27 -9.40 10.91
N SER A 296 0.54 -9.19 9.80
CA SER A 296 -0.65 -9.97 9.39
C SER A 296 -1.80 -9.92 10.40
N ASP A 297 -1.95 -8.76 11.08
CA ASP A 297 -3.09 -8.43 11.95
C ASP A 297 -3.44 -6.94 11.77
N ILE A 298 -4.51 -6.48 12.43
CA ILE A 298 -4.79 -5.05 12.56
C ILE A 298 -3.80 -4.46 13.56
N ALA A 299 -3.14 -3.36 13.18
CA ALA A 299 -2.20 -2.68 14.06
C ALA A 299 -2.89 -1.99 15.24
N ALA A 300 -2.20 -1.81 16.34
CA ALA A 300 -2.66 -0.98 17.44
C ALA A 300 -2.61 0.51 17.07
N LEU A 301 -3.52 1.30 17.64
CA LEU A 301 -3.42 2.75 17.58
C LEU A 301 -2.24 3.21 18.44
N ASP A 302 -1.33 4.00 17.88
CA ASP A 302 -0.22 4.57 18.61
C ASP A 302 -0.62 5.92 19.23
N THR A 303 -0.82 5.90 20.53
CA THR A 303 -1.17 7.08 21.33
C THR A 303 0.03 7.76 21.97
N GLY A 304 1.25 7.52 21.43
CA GLY A 304 2.49 8.10 21.95
C GLY A 304 3.08 7.33 23.14
N THR A 305 2.69 6.08 23.32
CA THR A 305 3.20 5.20 24.38
C THR A 305 4.30 4.26 23.91
N ILE A 306 4.55 4.19 22.60
CA ILE A 306 5.56 3.32 21.99
C ILE A 306 6.83 4.14 21.78
N GLU A 307 7.96 3.68 22.35
CA GLU A 307 9.27 4.23 22.03
C GLU A 307 9.78 3.57 20.74
N HIS A 308 9.97 4.36 19.68
CA HIS A 308 10.42 3.88 18.38
C HIS A 308 11.94 4.01 18.24
N LYS A 309 12.60 2.90 17.84
CA LYS A 309 14.06 2.83 17.61
C LYS A 309 14.34 2.19 16.26
N TYR A 310 15.04 2.89 15.37
CA TYR A 310 15.33 2.40 14.02
C TYR A 310 16.28 1.19 13.99
N ASP A 311 17.14 1.04 14.99
CA ASP A 311 18.01 -0.13 15.20
C ASP A 311 17.31 -1.30 15.92
N GLU A 312 16.03 -1.08 16.35
CA GLU A 312 15.14 -2.08 16.92
C GLU A 312 13.83 -2.17 16.10
N PRO A 313 13.85 -2.83 14.92
CA PRO A 313 12.71 -2.84 13.99
C PRO A 313 11.38 -3.31 14.57
N SER A 314 11.41 -4.15 15.61
CA SER A 314 10.20 -4.61 16.32
C SER A 314 9.46 -3.50 17.07
N THR A 315 10.12 -2.36 17.31
CA THR A 315 9.51 -1.18 17.92
C THR A 315 8.81 -0.28 16.89
N LEU A 316 9.10 -0.47 15.59
CA LEU A 316 8.54 0.32 14.49
C LEU A 316 7.15 -0.19 14.12
N ARG A 317 6.17 0.10 14.95
CA ARG A 317 4.80 -0.44 14.88
C ARG A 317 3.75 0.61 15.27
N GLY A 318 2.49 0.27 15.03
CA GLY A 318 1.34 1.10 15.36
C GLY A 318 1.01 2.13 14.28
N VAL A 319 -0.17 2.69 14.34
CA VAL A 319 -0.66 3.75 13.44
C VAL A 319 -0.99 5.01 14.21
N GLN A 320 -0.55 6.16 13.68
CA GLN A 320 -0.82 7.46 14.27
C GLN A 320 -2.29 7.88 14.08
N PRO A 321 -2.92 8.51 15.09
CA PRO A 321 -4.31 8.97 15.01
C PRO A 321 -4.60 9.85 13.79
N TYR A 322 -3.69 10.77 13.43
CA TYR A 322 -3.88 11.64 12.27
C TYR A 322 -4.00 10.92 10.93
N ALA A 323 -3.48 9.68 10.85
CA ALA A 323 -3.54 8.86 9.64
C ALA A 323 -4.89 8.09 9.51
N LEU A 324 -5.76 8.20 10.51
CA LEU A 324 -7.11 7.63 10.55
C LEU A 324 -8.19 8.69 10.80
N ASP A 325 -7.82 9.96 10.72
CA ASP A 325 -8.73 11.07 10.94
C ASP A 325 -9.73 11.23 9.79
N GLU A 326 -11.01 11.35 10.12
CA GLU A 326 -12.11 11.45 9.16
C GLU A 326 -12.03 12.70 8.30
N ASP A 327 -11.79 13.86 8.92
CA ASP A 327 -11.77 15.13 8.21
C ASP A 327 -10.56 15.20 7.28
N ASN A 328 -9.41 14.74 7.74
CA ASN A 328 -8.20 14.61 6.91
C ASN A 328 -8.40 13.64 5.74
N ALA A 329 -9.09 12.52 5.93
CA ALA A 329 -9.34 11.55 4.87
C ALA A 329 -10.22 12.15 3.76
N LYS A 330 -11.30 12.83 4.13
CA LYS A 330 -12.19 13.54 3.20
C LYS A 330 -11.50 14.71 2.51
N ARG A 331 -10.73 15.50 3.27
CA ARG A 331 -9.95 16.63 2.74
C ARG A 331 -8.90 16.14 1.73
N LEU A 332 -8.19 15.04 2.04
CA LEU A 332 -7.21 14.45 1.13
C LEU A 332 -7.86 13.93 -0.15
N TRP A 333 -9.04 13.32 -0.04
CA TRP A 333 -9.78 12.86 -1.21
C TRP A 333 -10.06 14.00 -2.19
N THR A 334 -10.66 15.09 -1.69
CA THR A 334 -10.95 16.29 -2.50
C THR A 334 -9.67 16.89 -3.10
N LEU A 335 -8.61 17.04 -2.29
CA LEU A 335 -7.33 17.55 -2.77
C LEU A 335 -6.72 16.63 -3.84
N SER A 336 -6.86 15.31 -3.71
CA SER A 336 -6.37 14.35 -4.70
C SER A 336 -7.13 14.45 -6.02
N GLU A 337 -8.45 14.69 -5.99
CA GLU A 337 -9.25 14.98 -7.19
C GLU A 337 -8.78 16.27 -7.87
N GLU A 338 -8.56 17.34 -7.10
CA GLU A 338 -8.05 18.61 -7.60
C GLU A 338 -6.67 18.48 -8.23
N MET A 339 -5.71 17.86 -7.53
CA MET A 339 -4.33 17.69 -8.00
C MET A 339 -4.19 16.75 -9.19
N THR A 340 -5.08 15.79 -9.34
CA THR A 340 -5.08 14.86 -10.48
C THR A 340 -5.96 15.33 -11.63
N GLY A 341 -6.91 16.23 -11.37
CA GLY A 341 -7.97 16.59 -12.32
C GLY A 341 -8.99 15.47 -12.58
N ILE A 342 -9.03 14.46 -11.69
CA ILE A 342 -9.88 13.27 -11.86
C ILE A 342 -10.97 13.27 -10.80
N ALA A 343 -12.21 13.42 -11.20
CA ALA A 343 -13.34 13.17 -10.32
C ALA A 343 -13.47 11.66 -10.06
N PHE A 344 -13.24 11.25 -8.83
CA PHE A 344 -13.41 9.85 -8.41
C PHE A 344 -14.83 9.65 -7.91
N ASN A 345 -15.79 9.56 -8.84
CA ASN A 345 -17.18 9.27 -8.51
C ASN A 345 -17.31 7.82 -8.01
N ALA A 346 -17.05 7.64 -6.74
CA ALA A 346 -17.27 6.39 -6.02
C ALA A 346 -18.78 6.25 -5.65
N GLN A 347 -19.67 6.60 -6.60
CA GLN A 347 -21.12 6.46 -6.47
C GLN A 347 -21.64 5.34 -7.38
#